data_af77a5487726acb23cb97b8c504ae988
#
_entry.id   af77a5487726acb23cb97b8c504ae988
#
_cell.length_a   1.000
_cell.length_b   1.000
_cell.length_c   1.000
_cell.angle_alpha   90.00
_cell.angle_beta   90.00
_cell.angle_gamma   90.00
#
_symmetry.space_group_name_H-M   'P 1'
#
loop_
_entity.id
_entity.type
_entity.pdbx_description
1 polymer ?
#
loop_
_entity_poly.entity_id
_entity_poly.type
_entity_poly.pdbx_seq_one_letter_code
_entity_poly.pdbx_strand_id
1 'polypeptide(L)'
;FLLDPYRGNVMGDKVRTDFDATPSAKLKTANVIGNEAWAAGMRIREQFTGELGASGLYFCHGYCELGAIPVVPTLRIFTDFLATHPGEVLIIDFEDYVVPADIDSMFVASGLIDYVYKGPIEPTWPTLGEMVESGGRVLVLGEYDVGTLPWYHLAWGGLMAETPYTFHTPEEFSCKANRGTPRGDLFLINHWIETTPTPKPSNAQIVNQADVIVKRARQ
;
A
#
# COMPACT_ATOMS: atom_id res chain seq x y z
N PHE A 1 -1.67 7.35 -0.79
CA PHE A 1 -0.85 6.59 0.15
C PHE A 1 -0.87 5.12 -0.26
N LEU A 2 0.31 4.52 -0.42
CA LEU A 2 0.47 3.08 -0.58
C LEU A 2 0.80 2.47 0.79
N LEU A 3 0.07 1.45 1.19
CA LEU A 3 0.18 0.83 2.51
C LEU A 3 0.08 -0.70 2.39
N ASP A 4 0.91 -1.42 3.11
CA ASP A 4 1.00 -2.88 3.05
C ASP A 4 0.58 -3.48 4.41
N PRO A 5 -0.71 -3.82 4.59
CA PRO A 5 -1.16 -4.46 5.82
C PRO A 5 -0.83 -5.95 5.86
N TYR A 6 -0.31 -6.40 6.98
CA TYR A 6 -0.02 -7.80 7.28
C TYR A 6 -0.65 -8.24 8.61
N ARG A 7 -1.01 -9.49 8.68
CA ARG A 7 -1.29 -10.14 9.97
C ARG A 7 0.03 -10.63 10.57
N GLY A 8 0.24 -10.33 11.84
CA GLY A 8 1.46 -10.72 12.54
C GLY A 8 1.23 -10.94 14.03
N ASN A 9 2.20 -11.55 14.69
CA ASN A 9 2.21 -11.82 16.12
C ASN A 9 3.36 -11.07 16.78
N VAL A 10 3.08 -10.47 17.93
CA VAL A 10 4.12 -9.88 18.78
C VAL A 10 5.07 -10.97 19.27
N MET A 11 6.38 -10.69 19.18
CA MET A 11 7.44 -11.55 19.70
C MET A 11 8.53 -10.68 20.32
N GLY A 12 8.47 -10.47 21.64
CA GLY A 12 9.30 -9.50 22.33
C GLY A 12 9.00 -8.08 21.85
N ASP A 13 10.00 -7.40 21.30
CA ASP A 13 9.92 -6.04 20.72
C ASP A 13 9.68 -6.05 19.20
N LYS A 14 9.48 -7.22 18.59
CA LYS A 14 9.31 -7.43 17.17
C LYS A 14 7.92 -7.97 16.84
N VAL A 15 7.59 -7.91 15.57
CA VAL A 15 6.40 -8.55 15.02
C VAL A 15 6.83 -9.62 14.04
N ARG A 16 6.36 -10.84 14.24
CA ARG A 16 6.57 -11.94 13.31
C ARG A 16 5.46 -11.95 12.28
N THR A 17 5.81 -11.82 11.01
CA THR A 17 4.87 -11.87 9.90
C THR A 17 4.15 -13.21 9.82
N ASP A 18 2.84 -13.18 9.69
CA ASP A 18 2.03 -14.34 9.38
C ASP A 18 1.79 -14.46 7.87
N PHE A 19 2.75 -15.05 7.16
CA PHE A 19 2.63 -15.29 5.72
C PHE A 19 1.62 -16.39 5.37
N ASP A 20 1.16 -17.16 6.36
CA ASP A 20 0.21 -18.24 6.15
C ASP A 20 -1.25 -17.79 6.36
N ALA A 21 -1.47 -16.54 6.78
CA ALA A 21 -2.81 -15.98 6.99
C ALA A 21 -3.67 -16.03 5.71
N THR A 22 -3.05 -15.82 4.55
CA THR A 22 -3.66 -16.05 3.24
C THR A 22 -2.68 -16.78 2.33
N PRO A 23 -3.01 -17.99 1.85
CA PRO A 23 -2.14 -18.73 0.91
C PRO A 23 -1.79 -17.93 -0.35
N SER A 24 -2.71 -17.11 -0.82
CA SER A 24 -2.49 -16.23 -1.96
C SER A 24 -1.46 -15.13 -1.68
N ALA A 25 -1.44 -14.54 -0.49
CA ALA A 25 -0.46 -13.52 -0.11
C ALA A 25 0.97 -14.09 -0.08
N LYS A 26 1.15 -15.29 0.49
CA LYS A 26 2.44 -16.00 0.48
C LYS A 26 3.00 -16.19 -0.93
N LEU A 27 2.16 -16.69 -1.86
CA LEU A 27 2.57 -16.91 -3.24
C LEU A 27 2.87 -15.58 -3.96
N LYS A 28 2.05 -14.57 -3.76
CA LYS A 28 2.22 -13.26 -4.35
C LYS A 28 3.52 -12.61 -3.86
N THR A 29 3.77 -12.60 -2.56
CA THR A 29 5.02 -12.07 -1.99
C THR A 29 6.25 -12.76 -2.60
N ALA A 30 6.27 -14.10 -2.66
CA ALA A 30 7.38 -14.84 -3.26
C ALA A 30 7.58 -14.50 -4.76
N ASN A 31 6.50 -14.26 -5.49
CA ASN A 31 6.57 -13.88 -6.90
C ASN A 31 7.10 -12.45 -7.11
N VAL A 32 6.77 -11.53 -6.22
CA VAL A 32 7.20 -10.12 -6.30
C VAL A 32 8.66 -9.95 -5.92
N ILE A 33 9.08 -10.47 -4.76
CA ILE A 33 10.44 -10.27 -4.24
C ILE A 33 11.47 -11.28 -4.77
N GLY A 34 11.01 -12.33 -5.43
CA GLY A 34 11.83 -13.42 -5.93
C GLY A 34 12.21 -14.47 -4.88
N ASN A 35 12.53 -15.67 -5.35
CA ASN A 35 12.79 -16.82 -4.49
C ASN A 35 14.00 -16.64 -3.56
N GLU A 36 15.04 -15.95 -4.00
CA GLU A 36 16.26 -15.74 -3.19
C GLU A 36 16.00 -14.77 -2.04
N ALA A 37 15.31 -13.66 -2.31
CA ALA A 37 14.92 -12.70 -1.29
C ALA A 37 13.93 -13.31 -0.30
N TRP A 38 12.97 -14.08 -0.78
CA TRP A 38 12.07 -14.88 0.06
C TRP A 38 12.84 -15.81 0.99
N ALA A 39 13.78 -16.61 0.45
CA ALA A 39 14.59 -17.55 1.24
C ALA A 39 15.48 -16.82 2.26
N ALA A 40 16.02 -15.65 1.91
CA ALA A 40 16.79 -14.82 2.84
C ALA A 40 15.91 -14.32 4.00
N GLY A 41 14.71 -13.83 3.69
CA GLY A 41 13.76 -13.37 4.70
C GLY A 41 13.29 -14.51 5.61
N MET A 42 13.05 -15.71 5.08
CA MET A 42 12.70 -16.87 5.88
C MET A 42 13.85 -17.26 6.83
N ARG A 43 15.11 -17.19 6.40
CA ARG A 43 16.26 -17.41 7.30
C ARG A 43 16.36 -16.36 8.41
N ILE A 44 16.05 -15.11 8.12
CA ILE A 44 15.96 -14.06 9.16
C ILE A 44 14.84 -14.40 10.13
N ARG A 45 13.65 -14.72 9.62
CA ARG A 45 12.49 -15.10 10.43
C ARG A 45 12.78 -16.27 11.38
N GLU A 46 13.52 -17.28 10.93
CA GLU A 46 13.91 -18.44 11.73
C GLU A 46 14.86 -18.09 12.89
N GLN A 47 15.54 -16.95 12.84
CA GLN A 47 16.38 -16.47 13.94
C GLN A 47 15.58 -15.87 15.10
N PHE A 48 14.31 -15.50 14.85
CA PHE A 48 13.40 -15.04 15.88
C PHE A 48 12.81 -16.27 16.58
N THR A 49 13.31 -16.57 17.77
CA THR A 49 12.85 -17.67 18.62
C THR A 49 12.16 -17.12 19.85
N GLY A 50 11.09 -17.78 20.29
CA GLY A 50 10.32 -17.37 21.46
C GLY A 50 8.83 -17.68 21.32
N GLU A 51 8.07 -17.43 22.38
CA GLU A 51 6.62 -17.57 22.35
C GLU A 51 5.98 -16.45 21.57
N LEU A 52 5.01 -16.79 20.71
CA LEU A 52 4.20 -15.82 20.00
C LEU A 52 3.19 -15.18 20.97
N GLY A 53 3.18 -13.88 21.03
CA GLY A 53 2.20 -13.08 21.76
C GLY A 53 0.93 -12.83 20.93
N ALA A 54 0.26 -11.71 21.23
CA ALA A 54 -1.00 -11.36 20.59
C ALA A 54 -0.88 -11.22 19.08
N SER A 55 -1.88 -11.74 18.36
CA SER A 55 -2.05 -11.49 16.93
C SER A 55 -2.63 -10.09 16.68
N GLY A 56 -2.21 -9.43 15.62
CA GLY A 56 -2.70 -8.11 15.23
C GLY A 56 -2.47 -7.80 13.76
N LEU A 57 -2.91 -6.61 13.35
CA LEU A 57 -2.66 -6.06 12.02
C LEU A 57 -1.57 -4.99 12.08
N TYR A 58 -0.63 -5.08 11.18
CA TYR A 58 0.56 -4.22 11.12
C TYR A 58 0.83 -3.78 9.69
N PHE A 59 1.29 -2.54 9.53
CA PHE A 59 1.91 -2.09 8.28
C PHE A 59 3.39 -2.39 8.32
N CYS A 60 3.86 -3.08 7.30
CA CYS A 60 5.27 -3.40 7.09
C CYS A 60 5.49 -3.75 5.61
N HIS A 61 6.69 -3.63 5.10
CA HIS A 61 6.99 -4.00 3.72
C HIS A 61 7.70 -5.35 3.68
N GLY A 62 6.95 -6.40 3.35
CA GLY A 62 7.44 -7.79 3.25
C GLY A 62 7.65 -8.46 4.60
N TYR A 63 8.70 -8.09 5.32
CA TYR A 63 9.08 -8.73 6.59
C TYR A 63 8.84 -7.80 7.77
N CYS A 64 7.77 -8.04 8.52
CA CYS A 64 7.44 -7.28 9.72
C CYS A 64 8.51 -7.39 10.82
N GLU A 65 9.32 -8.44 10.77
CA GLU A 65 10.47 -8.65 11.65
C GLU A 65 11.54 -7.55 11.54
N LEU A 66 11.61 -6.88 10.38
CA LEU A 66 12.53 -5.77 10.14
C LEU A 66 11.98 -4.42 10.59
N GLY A 67 10.69 -4.32 10.81
CA GLY A 67 10.01 -3.13 11.28
C GLY A 67 8.53 -3.18 10.93
N ALA A 68 7.68 -2.89 11.91
CA ALA A 68 6.24 -2.88 11.75
C ALA A 68 5.60 -1.82 12.63
N ILE A 69 4.51 -1.23 12.15
CA ILE A 69 3.70 -0.27 12.91
C ILE A 69 2.27 -0.78 13.02
N PRO A 70 1.60 -0.63 14.18
CA PRO A 70 0.21 -1.07 14.35
C PRO A 70 -0.74 -0.32 13.41
N VAL A 71 -1.63 -1.05 12.73
CA VAL A 71 -2.53 -0.50 11.71
C VAL A 71 -3.51 0.52 12.30
N VAL A 72 -4.25 0.15 13.36
CA VAL A 72 -5.34 0.99 13.88
C VAL A 72 -4.84 2.36 14.39
N PRO A 73 -3.77 2.45 15.21
CA PRO A 73 -3.21 3.75 15.58
C PRO A 73 -2.74 4.57 14.39
N THR A 74 -2.18 3.93 13.37
CA THR A 74 -1.71 4.61 12.15
C THR A 74 -2.86 5.18 11.34
N LEU A 75 -3.93 4.40 11.14
CA LEU A 75 -5.12 4.89 10.44
C LEU A 75 -5.85 6.01 11.21
N ARG A 76 -5.77 6.04 12.54
CA ARG A 76 -6.29 7.16 13.33
C ARG A 76 -5.62 8.48 13.01
N ILE A 77 -4.36 8.48 12.60
CA ILE A 77 -3.67 9.70 12.15
C ILE A 77 -4.40 10.29 10.93
N PHE A 78 -4.86 9.45 9.99
CA PHE A 78 -5.67 9.92 8.85
C PHE A 78 -7.04 10.42 9.30
N THR A 79 -7.69 9.74 10.24
CA THR A 79 -8.97 10.18 10.83
C THR A 79 -8.83 11.56 11.47
N ASP A 80 -7.81 11.77 12.30
CA ASP A 80 -7.54 13.05 12.98
C ASP A 80 -7.17 14.16 11.98
N PHE A 81 -6.40 13.81 10.94
CA PHE A 81 -6.09 14.73 9.85
C PHE A 81 -7.36 15.19 9.13
N LEU A 82 -8.23 14.27 8.72
CA LEU A 82 -9.48 14.59 8.03
C LEU A 82 -10.45 15.37 8.92
N ALA A 83 -10.46 15.14 10.23
CA ALA A 83 -11.29 15.89 11.17
C ALA A 83 -10.88 17.37 11.25
N THR A 84 -9.57 17.63 11.13
CA THR A 84 -9.02 19.00 11.19
C THR A 84 -8.85 19.68 9.84
N HIS A 85 -8.96 18.92 8.74
CA HIS A 85 -8.81 19.41 7.36
C HIS A 85 -10.05 19.04 6.54
N PRO A 86 -11.18 19.75 6.70
CA PRO A 86 -12.46 19.35 6.10
C PRO A 86 -12.50 19.41 4.56
N GLY A 87 -11.57 20.12 3.93
CA GLY A 87 -11.48 20.22 2.48
C GLY A 87 -10.54 19.19 1.81
N GLU A 88 -9.92 18.30 2.58
CA GLU A 88 -8.95 17.35 2.04
C GLU A 88 -9.61 16.00 1.66
N VAL A 89 -9.13 15.41 0.57
CA VAL A 89 -9.50 14.10 0.05
C VAL A 89 -8.27 13.22 0.01
N LEU A 90 -8.39 11.97 0.44
CA LEU A 90 -7.32 11.00 0.45
C LEU A 90 -7.62 9.85 -0.50
N ILE A 91 -6.61 9.36 -1.20
CA ILE A 91 -6.62 8.07 -1.87
C ILE A 91 -5.65 7.16 -1.13
N ILE A 92 -6.14 6.01 -0.68
CA ILE A 92 -5.35 4.98 -0.01
C ILE A 92 -5.38 3.75 -0.89
N ASP A 93 -4.22 3.26 -1.26
CA ASP A 93 -4.03 2.04 -2.02
C ASP A 93 -3.31 1.02 -1.14
N PHE A 94 -3.89 -0.18 -1.02
CA PHE A 94 -3.33 -1.26 -0.23
C PHE A 94 -2.71 -2.31 -1.13
N GLU A 95 -1.43 -2.57 -0.95
CA GLU A 95 -0.84 -3.84 -1.34
C GLU A 95 -1.27 -4.89 -0.30
N ASP A 96 -2.51 -5.38 -0.44
CA ASP A 96 -3.26 -6.09 0.59
C ASP A 96 -2.81 -7.53 0.78
N TYR A 97 -2.03 -7.78 1.84
CA TYR A 97 -1.61 -9.12 2.27
C TYR A 97 -2.48 -9.67 3.41
N VAL A 98 -3.69 -9.15 3.53
CA VAL A 98 -4.72 -9.57 4.50
C VAL A 98 -6.05 -9.80 3.78
N VAL A 99 -7.01 -10.43 4.45
CA VAL A 99 -8.34 -10.65 3.87
C VAL A 99 -9.19 -9.37 3.92
N PRO A 100 -10.18 -9.19 3.03
CA PRO A 100 -11.04 -8.00 3.02
C PRO A 100 -11.74 -7.72 4.35
N ALA A 101 -12.07 -8.76 5.13
CA ALA A 101 -12.63 -8.60 6.47
C ALA A 101 -11.67 -7.92 7.46
N ASP A 102 -10.37 -8.09 7.29
CA ASP A 102 -9.37 -7.37 8.08
C ASP A 102 -9.31 -5.89 7.68
N ILE A 103 -9.42 -5.61 6.37
CA ILE A 103 -9.52 -4.22 5.87
C ILE A 103 -10.74 -3.53 6.47
N ASP A 104 -11.92 -4.17 6.43
CA ASP A 104 -13.12 -3.61 7.05
C ASP A 104 -12.94 -3.35 8.54
N SER A 105 -12.42 -4.35 9.27
CA SER A 105 -12.23 -4.25 10.72
C SER A 105 -11.29 -3.12 11.13
N MET A 106 -10.20 -2.88 10.38
CA MET A 106 -9.25 -1.82 10.70
C MET A 106 -9.82 -0.43 10.41
N PHE A 107 -10.64 -0.27 9.37
CA PHE A 107 -11.34 0.97 9.06
C PHE A 107 -12.39 1.31 10.13
N VAL A 108 -13.15 0.32 10.57
CA VAL A 108 -14.13 0.49 11.67
C VAL A 108 -13.41 0.84 12.97
N ALA A 109 -12.37 0.09 13.35
CA ALA A 109 -11.65 0.28 14.61
C ALA A 109 -10.88 1.62 14.69
N SER A 110 -10.46 2.17 13.56
CA SER A 110 -9.78 3.46 13.49
C SER A 110 -10.74 4.65 13.38
N GLY A 111 -12.03 4.42 13.08
CA GLY A 111 -13.02 5.47 12.78
C GLY A 111 -12.88 6.05 11.36
N LEU A 112 -11.95 5.53 10.56
CA LEU A 112 -11.74 6.02 9.19
C LEU A 112 -12.89 5.65 8.25
N ILE A 113 -13.68 4.62 8.61
CA ILE A 113 -14.87 4.18 7.87
C ILE A 113 -15.93 5.29 7.69
N ASP A 114 -15.97 6.25 8.60
CA ASP A 114 -16.91 7.38 8.55
C ASP A 114 -16.57 8.39 7.44
N TYR A 115 -15.33 8.38 6.98
CA TYR A 115 -14.83 9.23 5.92
C TYR A 115 -14.75 8.55 4.56
N VAL A 116 -15.01 7.24 4.49
CA VAL A 116 -14.90 6.47 3.23
C VAL A 116 -15.99 6.89 2.24
N TYR A 117 -15.57 7.14 1.01
CA TYR A 117 -16.49 7.35 -0.09
C TYR A 117 -17.20 6.02 -0.44
N LYS A 118 -18.54 6.01 -0.36
CA LYS A 118 -19.38 4.82 -0.58
C LYS A 118 -20.25 4.94 -1.82
N GLY A 119 -20.05 6.00 -2.59
CA GLY A 119 -20.76 6.21 -3.84
C GLY A 119 -20.13 5.45 -5.01
N PRO A 120 -20.79 5.48 -6.18
CA PRO A 120 -20.23 4.87 -7.38
C PRO A 120 -19.00 5.64 -7.86
N ILE A 121 -18.02 4.91 -8.39
CA ILE A 121 -16.84 5.48 -9.06
C ILE A 121 -16.89 5.25 -10.58
N GLU A 122 -17.82 4.42 -11.05
CA GLU A 122 -18.07 4.16 -12.45
C GLU A 122 -19.55 4.45 -12.81
N PRO A 123 -19.86 4.89 -14.03
CA PRO A 123 -18.93 5.23 -15.13
C PRO A 123 -18.24 6.59 -15.00
N THR A 124 -18.55 7.34 -13.95
CA THR A 124 -18.01 8.70 -13.75
C THR A 124 -17.54 8.85 -12.30
N TRP A 125 -16.30 9.25 -12.15
CA TRP A 125 -15.72 9.55 -10.84
C TRP A 125 -16.42 10.74 -10.20
N PRO A 126 -16.58 10.75 -8.86
CA PRO A 126 -17.00 11.94 -8.14
C PRO A 126 -15.95 13.04 -8.29
N THR A 127 -16.39 14.27 -8.36
CA THR A 127 -15.50 15.40 -8.22
C THR A 127 -15.00 15.51 -6.78
N LEU A 128 -13.84 16.12 -6.58
CA LEU A 128 -13.33 16.36 -5.21
C LEU A 128 -14.33 17.19 -4.38
N GLY A 129 -15.06 18.13 -5.02
CA GLY A 129 -16.11 18.91 -4.37
C GLY A 129 -17.24 18.01 -3.84
N GLU A 130 -17.76 17.11 -4.66
CA GLU A 130 -18.80 16.15 -4.25
C GLU A 130 -18.35 15.23 -3.13
N MET A 131 -17.08 14.80 -3.14
CA MET A 131 -16.51 14.02 -2.03
C MET A 131 -16.44 14.82 -0.74
N VAL A 132 -16.02 16.07 -0.81
CA VAL A 132 -15.97 16.99 0.35
C VAL A 132 -17.39 17.27 0.87
N GLU A 133 -18.34 17.60 0.01
CA GLU A 133 -19.72 17.91 0.38
C GLU A 133 -20.45 16.71 0.99
N SER A 134 -20.22 15.51 0.48
CA SER A 134 -20.80 14.27 1.02
C SER A 134 -20.15 13.78 2.31
N GLY A 135 -18.98 14.27 2.64
CA GLY A 135 -18.15 13.77 3.75
C GLY A 135 -17.39 12.48 3.43
N GLY A 136 -17.67 11.84 2.28
CA GLY A 136 -16.97 10.65 1.79
C GLY A 136 -15.64 11.03 1.12
N ARG A 137 -14.62 11.29 1.93
CA ARG A 137 -13.37 11.91 1.53
C ARG A 137 -12.18 10.95 1.43
N VAL A 138 -12.42 9.66 1.58
CA VAL A 138 -11.39 8.62 1.45
C VAL A 138 -11.80 7.64 0.37
N LEU A 139 -11.05 7.59 -0.72
CA LEU A 139 -11.16 6.53 -1.72
C LEU A 139 -10.18 5.41 -1.38
N VAL A 140 -10.67 4.17 -1.34
CA VAL A 140 -9.88 3.02 -0.91
C VAL A 140 -9.74 2.02 -2.05
N LEU A 141 -8.49 1.72 -2.38
CA LEU A 141 -8.11 0.79 -3.43
C LEU A 141 -7.35 -0.40 -2.83
N GLY A 142 -7.45 -1.55 -3.45
CA GLY A 142 -6.67 -2.74 -3.14
C GLY A 142 -6.07 -3.38 -4.38
N GLU A 143 -4.90 -3.96 -4.23
CA GLU A 143 -4.16 -4.53 -5.35
C GLU A 143 -4.60 -5.95 -5.70
N TYR A 144 -5.10 -6.72 -4.74
CA TYR A 144 -5.27 -8.16 -4.92
C TYR A 144 -6.70 -8.66 -4.71
N ASP A 145 -7.26 -8.48 -3.52
CA ASP A 145 -8.56 -9.02 -3.17
C ASP A 145 -9.40 -8.00 -2.38
N VAL A 146 -10.39 -7.46 -3.01
CA VAL A 146 -11.31 -6.49 -2.40
C VAL A 146 -12.60 -7.14 -1.87
N GLY A 147 -12.78 -8.43 -2.10
CA GLY A 147 -13.97 -9.18 -1.67
C GLY A 147 -15.26 -8.58 -2.22
N THR A 148 -16.23 -8.40 -1.32
CA THR A 148 -17.55 -7.82 -1.65
C THR A 148 -17.81 -6.49 -0.95
N LEU A 149 -16.77 -5.84 -0.41
CA LEU A 149 -16.91 -4.54 0.25
C LEU A 149 -17.23 -3.47 -0.80
N PRO A 150 -18.37 -2.77 -0.72
CA PRO A 150 -18.82 -1.88 -1.79
C PRO A 150 -17.98 -0.59 -1.92
N TRP A 151 -17.12 -0.33 -0.96
CA TRP A 151 -16.28 0.86 -0.87
C TRP A 151 -14.79 0.57 -1.06
N TYR A 152 -14.43 -0.71 -1.27
CA TYR A 152 -13.07 -1.15 -1.46
C TYR A 152 -12.91 -1.63 -2.91
N HIS A 153 -12.12 -0.93 -3.70
CA HIS A 153 -12.12 -1.08 -5.15
C HIS A 153 -10.81 -1.70 -5.64
N LEU A 154 -10.90 -2.60 -6.62
CA LEU A 154 -9.73 -3.24 -7.20
C LEU A 154 -8.95 -2.24 -8.08
N ALA A 155 -7.75 -1.85 -7.64
CA ALA A 155 -6.92 -0.87 -8.31
C ALA A 155 -6.61 -1.25 -9.77
N TRP A 156 -6.13 -2.46 -9.97
CA TRP A 156 -5.67 -2.94 -11.30
C TRP A 156 -6.78 -3.51 -12.18
N GLY A 157 -8.00 -3.52 -11.71
CA GLY A 157 -9.19 -4.03 -12.41
C GLY A 157 -9.81 -3.09 -13.44
N GLY A 158 -9.17 -1.97 -13.74
CA GLY A 158 -9.68 -0.97 -14.69
C GLY A 158 -9.48 0.48 -14.23
N LEU A 159 -9.24 0.70 -12.94
CA LEU A 159 -9.18 2.05 -12.36
C LEU A 159 -7.81 2.69 -12.47
N MET A 160 -6.74 1.90 -12.38
CA MET A 160 -5.38 2.40 -12.27
C MET A 160 -4.45 1.71 -13.27
N ALA A 161 -3.47 2.48 -13.74
CA ALA A 161 -2.26 1.98 -14.38
C ALA A 161 -1.02 2.53 -13.67
N GLU A 162 0.12 1.90 -13.87
CA GLU A 162 1.39 2.39 -13.35
C GLU A 162 2.51 2.35 -14.37
N THR A 163 3.55 3.14 -14.10
CA THR A 163 4.81 3.06 -14.85
C THR A 163 5.58 1.79 -14.45
N PRO A 164 6.61 1.39 -15.24
CA PRO A 164 7.59 0.43 -14.75
C PRO A 164 8.17 0.86 -13.40
N TYR A 165 8.58 -0.10 -12.59
CA TYR A 165 9.21 0.11 -11.29
C TYR A 165 10.67 -0.36 -11.23
N THR A 166 11.19 -0.92 -12.33
CA THR A 166 12.59 -1.35 -12.43
C THR A 166 13.35 -0.35 -13.28
N PHE A 167 13.88 0.69 -12.63
CA PHE A 167 14.77 1.67 -13.24
C PHE A 167 16.12 1.62 -12.54
N HIS A 168 17.22 1.69 -13.29
CA HIS A 168 18.58 1.65 -12.73
C HIS A 168 19.23 3.04 -12.67
N THR A 169 18.75 3.97 -13.53
CA THR A 169 19.18 5.36 -13.55
C THR A 169 17.99 6.30 -13.78
N PRO A 170 18.08 7.60 -13.42
CA PRO A 170 17.02 8.57 -13.68
C PRO A 170 16.70 8.76 -15.18
N GLU A 171 17.68 8.48 -16.07
CA GLU A 171 17.51 8.60 -17.52
C GLU A 171 16.60 7.50 -18.10
N GLU A 172 16.47 6.38 -17.39
CA GLU A 172 15.58 5.28 -17.77
C GLU A 172 14.12 5.54 -17.42
N PHE A 173 13.83 6.57 -16.63
CA PHE A 173 12.46 6.87 -16.22
C PHE A 173 11.54 7.02 -17.43
N SER A 174 10.41 6.32 -17.37
CA SER A 174 9.43 6.23 -18.44
C SER A 174 8.01 6.33 -17.89
N CYS A 175 7.13 7.04 -18.59
CA CYS A 175 5.69 7.07 -18.32
C CYS A 175 4.91 6.02 -19.12
N LYS A 176 5.60 5.03 -19.70
CA LYS A 176 4.94 3.92 -20.37
C LYS A 176 4.16 3.09 -19.33
N ALA A 177 2.88 2.81 -19.63
CA ALA A 177 2.10 1.94 -18.77
C ALA A 177 2.72 0.52 -18.72
N ASN A 178 2.85 -0.03 -17.54
CA ASN A 178 3.43 -1.34 -17.26
C ASN A 178 2.39 -2.32 -16.71
N ARG A 179 1.71 -1.96 -15.61
CA ARG A 179 0.66 -2.76 -14.99
C ARG A 179 -0.64 -1.97 -14.98
N GLY A 180 -1.77 -2.68 -14.93
CA GLY A 180 -3.11 -2.09 -14.90
C GLY A 180 -3.65 -1.74 -16.28
N THR A 181 -4.67 -0.90 -16.32
CA THR A 181 -5.36 -0.52 -17.54
C THR A 181 -4.83 0.82 -18.06
N PRO A 182 -4.23 0.88 -19.26
CA PRO A 182 -3.65 2.11 -19.81
C PRO A 182 -4.62 3.29 -19.94
N ARG A 183 -5.92 3.04 -19.82
CA ARG A 183 -7.00 4.04 -19.85
C ARG A 183 -7.67 4.20 -18.49
N GLY A 184 -7.06 3.70 -17.42
CA GLY A 184 -7.51 3.95 -16.06
C GLY A 184 -7.45 5.43 -15.73
N ASP A 185 -8.36 5.90 -14.89
CA ASP A 185 -8.45 7.31 -14.51
C ASP A 185 -7.33 7.73 -13.55
N LEU A 186 -6.68 6.76 -12.91
CA LEU A 186 -5.52 6.95 -12.05
C LEU A 186 -4.25 6.41 -12.70
N PHE A 187 -3.15 7.14 -12.50
CA PHE A 187 -1.84 6.73 -13.01
C PHE A 187 -0.77 6.89 -11.92
N LEU A 188 -0.25 5.75 -11.45
CA LEU A 188 0.81 5.72 -10.46
C LEU A 188 2.18 5.87 -11.13
N ILE A 189 2.91 6.89 -10.73
CA ILE A 189 4.26 7.14 -11.23
C ILE A 189 5.27 6.59 -10.21
N ASN A 190 5.86 5.47 -10.54
CA ASN A 190 6.97 4.91 -9.78
C ASN A 190 8.21 5.78 -9.96
N HIS A 191 8.81 6.25 -8.85
CA HIS A 191 9.89 7.24 -8.87
C HIS A 191 11.03 6.82 -7.94
N TRP A 192 11.65 5.70 -8.25
CA TRP A 192 12.87 5.24 -7.56
C TRP A 192 13.82 4.54 -8.50
N ILE A 193 15.08 4.40 -8.05
CA ILE A 193 16.09 3.57 -8.71
C ILE A 193 16.21 2.27 -7.92
N GLU A 194 15.99 1.16 -8.60
CA GLU A 194 16.21 -0.16 -8.04
C GLU A 194 17.68 -0.55 -8.11
N THR A 195 18.19 -1.09 -7.01
CA THR A 195 19.53 -1.66 -6.94
C THR A 195 19.49 -3.00 -6.26
N THR A 196 20.03 -4.02 -6.94
CA THR A 196 20.17 -5.36 -6.38
C THR A 196 21.33 -5.39 -5.39
N PRO A 197 21.22 -6.06 -4.23
CA PRO A 197 20.09 -6.87 -3.76
C PRO A 197 19.01 -6.07 -3.00
N THR A 198 19.24 -4.82 -2.68
CA THR A 198 18.32 -3.97 -1.91
C THR A 198 18.34 -2.53 -2.39
N PRO A 199 17.22 -1.79 -2.29
CA PRO A 199 17.21 -0.36 -2.52
C PRO A 199 18.24 0.36 -1.64
N LYS A 200 18.93 1.36 -2.21
CA LYS A 200 19.92 2.16 -1.48
C LYS A 200 19.33 3.52 -1.13
N PRO A 201 19.33 3.94 0.14
CA PRO A 201 18.87 5.27 0.54
C PRO A 201 19.57 6.41 -0.20
N SER A 202 20.83 6.23 -0.60
CA SER A 202 21.58 7.20 -1.42
C SER A 202 20.94 7.45 -2.80
N ASN A 203 20.20 6.49 -3.35
CA ASN A 203 19.47 6.68 -4.62
C ASN A 203 18.34 7.70 -4.46
N ALA A 204 17.66 7.71 -3.30
CA ALA A 204 16.64 8.69 -3.01
C ALA A 204 17.18 10.12 -3.04
N GLN A 205 18.41 10.33 -2.57
CA GLN A 205 19.07 11.62 -2.63
C GLN A 205 19.27 12.11 -4.07
N ILE A 206 19.48 11.20 -5.02
CA ILE A 206 19.64 11.52 -6.45
C ILE A 206 18.29 11.84 -7.06
N VAL A 207 17.30 10.94 -6.91
CA VAL A 207 16.02 11.07 -7.63
C VAL A 207 15.09 12.12 -7.02
N ASN A 208 15.23 12.44 -5.73
CA ASN A 208 14.41 13.44 -5.04
C ASN A 208 14.93 14.87 -5.21
N GLN A 209 15.87 15.13 -6.13
CA GLN A 209 16.20 16.49 -6.51
C GLN A 209 15.02 17.15 -7.23
N ALA A 210 14.76 18.41 -6.94
CA ALA A 210 13.57 19.12 -7.42
C ALA A 210 13.48 19.13 -8.96
N ASP A 211 14.59 19.29 -9.65
CA ASP A 211 14.66 19.26 -11.12
C ASP A 211 14.35 17.87 -11.69
N VAL A 212 14.79 16.80 -11.04
CA VAL A 212 14.49 15.42 -11.43
C VAL A 212 13.00 15.14 -11.26
N ILE A 213 12.40 15.52 -10.11
CA ILE A 213 10.96 15.36 -9.85
C ILE A 213 10.13 16.15 -10.87
N VAL A 214 10.46 17.42 -11.09
CA VAL A 214 9.73 18.28 -12.04
C VAL A 214 9.84 17.75 -13.47
N LYS A 215 11.03 17.29 -13.89
CA LYS A 215 11.22 16.65 -15.18
C LYS A 215 10.36 15.39 -15.32
N ARG A 216 10.33 14.56 -14.29
CA ARG A 216 9.54 13.33 -14.25
C ARG A 216 8.04 13.61 -14.34
N ALA A 217 7.54 14.58 -13.58
CA ALA A 217 6.12 14.95 -13.57
C ALA A 217 5.63 15.58 -14.88
N ARG A 218 6.53 16.01 -15.76
CA ARG A 218 6.21 16.61 -17.07
C ARG A 218 6.30 15.64 -18.25
N GLN A 219 6.71 14.39 -18.03
CA GLN A 219 6.74 13.34 -19.04
C GLN A 219 5.34 12.81 -19.36
#